data_041c86fb92175ff01821a3ae311b7860
#
_entry.id   041c86fb92175ff01821a3ae311b7860
#
_cell.length_a   1.000
_cell.length_b   1.000
_cell.length_c   1.000
_cell.angle_alpha   90.00
_cell.angle_beta   90.00
_cell.angle_gamma   90.00
#
_symmetry.space_group_name_H-M   'P 1'
#
loop_
_entity.id
_entity.type
_entity.pdbx_description
1 polymer ?
#
loop_
_entity_poly.entity_id
_entity_poly.type
_entity_poly.pdbx_seq_one_letter_code
_entity_poly.pdbx_strand_id
1 'polypeptide(L)'
;LELGVEGFILTGGGEPTLCKDFKKIADWLEAHSIHYGINTNFNEVQYVKPDYLKVSLDGWDEDSYEKSRGVRAYEKVRNNIQAYADWKRRESPETTLGIQRVVKWPNDVYAFYTANCDLDVDYIVFRPIESTGGIAYLDEYSGGHIKELIYTVEELAKKDSRVKLNFKWNLIGEQERTCTAQWAQIAVNEHGQVMYCCHKPYEIIGHVMDRDILEIKEKARTDMARCDIPCRMTAPNKFMAQMEKERKDQYFI
;
A
#
# COMPACT_ATOMS: atom_id res chain seq x y z
N LEU A 1 -15.93 7.46 -11.79
CA LEU A 1 -15.69 8.52 -12.78
C LEU A 1 -16.48 9.79 -12.45
N GLU A 2 -17.78 9.69 -12.16
CA GLU A 2 -18.61 10.85 -11.78
C GLU A 2 -18.07 11.60 -10.56
N LEU A 3 -17.35 10.90 -9.67
CA LEU A 3 -16.72 11.47 -8.48
C LEU A 3 -15.31 12.04 -8.74
N GLY A 4 -14.82 12.07 -9.98
CA GLY A 4 -13.48 12.54 -10.33
C GLY A 4 -12.34 11.61 -9.87
N VAL A 5 -12.62 10.32 -9.63
CA VAL A 5 -11.58 9.34 -9.26
C VAL A 5 -10.74 9.02 -10.48
N GLU A 6 -9.43 9.23 -10.37
CA GLU A 6 -8.46 9.01 -11.45
C GLU A 6 -7.72 7.67 -11.33
N GLY A 7 -7.66 7.08 -10.14
CA GLY A 7 -6.96 5.83 -9.93
C GLY A 7 -7.56 4.97 -8.83
N PHE A 8 -7.41 3.66 -8.99
CA PHE A 8 -7.92 2.66 -8.08
C PHE A 8 -6.80 1.79 -7.51
N ILE A 9 -6.91 1.42 -6.24
CA ILE A 9 -6.07 0.39 -5.64
C ILE A 9 -6.97 -0.78 -5.27
N LEU A 10 -6.83 -1.87 -6.00
CA LEU A 10 -7.49 -3.13 -5.69
C LEU A 10 -6.70 -3.83 -4.59
N THR A 11 -7.27 -3.78 -3.41
CA THR A 11 -6.68 -4.33 -2.18
C THR A 11 -7.84 -4.77 -1.28
N GLY A 12 -7.58 -5.23 -0.07
CA GLY A 12 -8.74 -5.49 0.76
C GLY A 12 -8.44 -5.93 2.17
N GLY A 13 -9.51 -6.13 2.94
CA GLY A 13 -9.51 -6.85 4.20
C GLY A 13 -9.32 -8.36 4.02
N GLY A 14 -9.40 -8.85 2.77
CA GLY A 14 -9.07 -10.19 2.31
C GLY A 14 -8.13 -10.14 1.11
N GLU A 15 -8.15 -11.17 0.28
CA GLU A 15 -7.34 -11.26 -0.92
C GLU A 15 -8.17 -10.85 -2.15
N PRO A 16 -7.82 -9.75 -2.85
CA PRO A 16 -8.62 -9.25 -3.98
C PRO A 16 -8.72 -10.24 -5.13
N THR A 17 -7.66 -11.01 -5.41
CA THR A 17 -7.64 -11.98 -6.51
C THR A 17 -8.58 -13.18 -6.34
N LEU A 18 -9.10 -13.39 -5.13
CA LEU A 18 -10.13 -14.39 -4.83
C LEU A 18 -11.55 -13.86 -5.07
N CYS A 19 -11.74 -12.57 -5.31
CA CYS A 19 -13.05 -12.04 -5.66
C CYS A 19 -13.46 -12.58 -7.02
N LYS A 20 -14.66 -13.20 -7.10
CA LYS A 20 -15.18 -13.80 -8.34
C LYS A 20 -15.30 -12.81 -9.50
N ASP A 21 -15.49 -11.54 -9.20
CA ASP A 21 -15.63 -10.47 -10.18
C ASP A 21 -14.34 -9.69 -10.41
N PHE A 22 -13.21 -10.08 -9.76
CA PHE A 22 -11.93 -9.37 -9.85
C PHE A 22 -11.51 -9.11 -11.30
N LYS A 23 -11.51 -10.16 -12.12
CA LYS A 23 -11.11 -10.02 -13.53
C LYS A 23 -12.04 -9.09 -14.31
N LYS A 24 -13.35 -9.16 -14.08
CA LYS A 24 -14.30 -8.24 -14.72
C LYS A 24 -14.05 -6.78 -14.34
N ILE A 25 -13.71 -6.54 -13.07
CA ILE A 25 -13.37 -5.20 -12.60
C ILE A 25 -12.09 -4.72 -13.29
N ALA A 26 -11.03 -5.52 -13.30
CA ALA A 26 -9.78 -5.19 -13.97
C ALA A 26 -9.98 -4.93 -15.48
N ASP A 27 -10.65 -5.84 -16.19
CA ASP A 27 -10.96 -5.71 -17.61
C ASP A 27 -11.78 -4.42 -17.90
N TRP A 28 -12.69 -4.07 -17.00
CA TRP A 28 -13.46 -2.84 -17.14
C TRP A 28 -12.60 -1.59 -16.95
N LEU A 29 -11.70 -1.58 -15.96
CA LEU A 29 -10.76 -0.49 -15.73
C LEU A 29 -9.82 -0.32 -16.93
N GLU A 30 -9.28 -1.42 -17.48
CA GLU A 30 -8.44 -1.43 -18.67
C GLU A 30 -9.18 -0.89 -19.90
N ALA A 31 -10.41 -1.35 -20.15
CA ALA A 31 -11.24 -0.91 -21.27
C ALA A 31 -11.58 0.59 -21.23
N HIS A 32 -11.57 1.20 -20.04
CA HIS A 32 -11.85 2.62 -19.84
C HIS A 32 -10.59 3.46 -19.63
N SER A 33 -9.40 2.85 -19.79
CA SER A 33 -8.09 3.52 -19.59
C SER A 33 -7.98 4.17 -18.21
N ILE A 34 -8.48 3.49 -17.18
CA ILE A 34 -8.45 3.97 -15.80
C ILE A 34 -7.23 3.36 -15.12
N HIS A 35 -6.43 4.21 -14.47
CA HIS A 35 -5.26 3.77 -13.71
C HIS A 35 -5.64 2.89 -12.53
N TYR A 36 -4.96 1.76 -12.36
CA TYR A 36 -5.17 0.94 -11.18
C TYR A 36 -3.91 0.17 -10.75
N GLY A 37 -3.83 -0.08 -9.45
CA GLY A 37 -2.79 -0.89 -8.84
C GLY A 37 -3.37 -2.03 -8.02
N ILE A 38 -2.60 -3.08 -7.83
CA ILE A 38 -3.01 -4.28 -7.08
C ILE A 38 -2.04 -4.54 -5.93
N ASN A 39 -2.60 -4.79 -4.72
CA ASN A 39 -1.87 -5.37 -3.60
C ASN A 39 -2.44 -6.75 -3.30
N THR A 40 -1.62 -7.80 -3.35
CA THR A 40 -2.06 -9.19 -3.28
C THR A 40 -1.08 -10.06 -2.50
N ASN A 41 -1.55 -11.18 -1.92
CA ASN A 41 -0.69 -12.24 -1.42
C ASN A 41 -0.20 -13.18 -2.54
N PHE A 42 -0.79 -13.07 -3.71
CA PHE A 42 -0.46 -13.75 -4.95
C PHE A 42 -0.49 -15.29 -4.91
N ASN A 43 -1.30 -15.85 -4.03
CA ASN A 43 -1.58 -17.28 -4.02
C ASN A 43 -2.33 -17.74 -5.28
N GLU A 44 -3.09 -16.81 -5.90
CA GLU A 44 -3.78 -17.02 -7.18
C GLU A 44 -3.35 -15.95 -8.18
N VAL A 45 -2.86 -16.38 -9.33
CA VAL A 45 -2.42 -15.48 -10.41
C VAL A 45 -3.62 -15.01 -11.21
N GLN A 46 -3.70 -13.71 -11.41
CA GLN A 46 -4.62 -13.09 -12.35
C GLN A 46 -3.82 -12.34 -13.40
N TYR A 47 -3.94 -12.73 -14.66
CA TYR A 47 -3.24 -12.10 -15.78
C TYR A 47 -4.01 -10.86 -16.25
N VAL A 48 -3.72 -9.73 -15.61
CA VAL A 48 -4.30 -8.40 -15.84
C VAL A 48 -3.19 -7.37 -15.94
N LYS A 49 -3.48 -6.16 -16.45
CA LYS A 49 -2.49 -5.14 -16.83
C LYS A 49 -2.57 -3.88 -15.96
N PRO A 50 -2.35 -3.96 -14.64
CA PRO A 50 -2.34 -2.78 -13.77
C PRO A 50 -1.10 -1.91 -14.03
N ASP A 51 -1.14 -0.65 -13.57
CA ASP A 51 0.07 0.19 -13.53
C ASP A 51 1.12 -0.42 -12.60
N TYR A 52 0.69 -0.99 -11.46
CA TYR A 52 1.57 -1.80 -10.61
C TYR A 52 0.86 -3.01 -9.99
N LEU A 53 1.63 -4.07 -9.82
CA LEU A 53 1.25 -5.25 -9.04
C LEU A 53 2.28 -5.44 -7.92
N LYS A 54 1.83 -5.36 -6.67
CA LYS A 54 2.67 -5.50 -5.50
C LYS A 54 2.30 -6.76 -4.72
N VAL A 55 3.23 -7.70 -4.68
CA VAL A 55 3.08 -8.96 -3.95
C VAL A 55 3.59 -8.82 -2.52
N SER A 56 2.74 -9.14 -1.56
CA SER A 56 3.11 -9.26 -0.15
C SER A 56 3.75 -10.63 0.10
N LEU A 57 5.05 -10.76 -0.17
CA LEU A 57 5.82 -11.98 0.03
C LEU A 57 6.48 -11.95 1.41
N ASP A 58 5.82 -12.52 2.41
CA ASP A 58 6.23 -12.39 3.81
C ASP A 58 7.04 -13.59 4.33
N GLY A 59 7.91 -14.14 3.49
CA GLY A 59 8.81 -15.24 3.82
C GLY A 59 10.04 -15.30 2.92
N TRP A 60 11.04 -16.08 3.34
CA TRP A 60 12.23 -16.44 2.57
C TRP A 60 12.39 -17.96 2.40
N ASP A 61 11.50 -18.73 3.03
CA ASP A 61 11.32 -20.18 2.91
C ASP A 61 9.89 -20.55 3.37
N GLU A 62 9.52 -21.82 3.25
CA GLU A 62 8.20 -22.30 3.66
C GLU A 62 7.91 -22.08 5.14
N ASP A 63 8.90 -22.23 6.02
CA ASP A 63 8.71 -22.13 7.47
C ASP A 63 8.52 -20.67 7.90
N SER A 64 9.31 -19.75 7.36
CA SER A 64 9.16 -18.31 7.63
C SER A 64 7.86 -17.76 7.04
N TYR A 65 7.44 -18.26 5.88
CA TYR A 65 6.18 -17.89 5.24
C TYR A 65 4.97 -18.41 6.04
N GLU A 66 4.99 -19.68 6.46
CA GLU A 66 3.97 -20.27 7.31
C GLU A 66 3.85 -19.53 8.65
N LYS A 67 4.98 -19.19 9.27
CA LYS A 67 4.99 -18.38 10.50
C LYS A 67 4.34 -17.00 10.33
N SER A 68 4.48 -16.39 9.16
CA SER A 68 3.93 -15.06 8.88
C SER A 68 2.49 -15.10 8.40
N ARG A 69 2.12 -16.11 7.60
CA ARG A 69 0.86 -16.18 6.87
C ARG A 69 -0.08 -17.30 7.29
N GLY A 70 0.39 -18.23 8.12
CA GLY A 70 -0.39 -19.38 8.60
C GLY A 70 -0.59 -20.49 7.57
N VAL A 71 0.09 -20.42 6.42
CA VAL A 71 -0.01 -21.41 5.34
C VAL A 71 1.36 -21.67 4.71
N ARG A 72 1.59 -22.89 4.24
CA ARG A 72 2.79 -23.28 3.48
C ARG A 72 2.54 -23.04 2.00
N ALA A 73 2.98 -21.90 1.48
CA ALA A 73 2.74 -21.49 0.09
C ALA A 73 3.88 -20.65 -0.49
N TYR A 74 5.04 -20.63 0.13
CA TYR A 74 6.17 -19.80 -0.31
C TYR A 74 6.59 -20.12 -1.74
N GLU A 75 6.88 -21.39 -2.04
CA GLU A 75 7.28 -21.83 -3.37
C GLU A 75 6.19 -21.60 -4.42
N LYS A 76 4.92 -21.81 -4.04
CA LYS A 76 3.79 -21.51 -4.92
C LYS A 76 3.78 -20.03 -5.31
N VAL A 77 3.93 -19.13 -4.34
CA VAL A 77 3.91 -17.68 -4.59
C VAL A 77 5.12 -17.26 -5.42
N ARG A 78 6.32 -17.78 -5.15
CA ARG A 78 7.49 -17.50 -5.99
C ARG A 78 7.29 -17.92 -7.44
N ASN A 79 6.78 -19.15 -7.66
CA ASN A 79 6.46 -19.63 -9.00
C ASN A 79 5.41 -18.76 -9.70
N ASN A 80 4.41 -18.30 -8.97
CA ASN A 80 3.39 -17.39 -9.48
C ASN A 80 3.99 -16.03 -9.89
N ILE A 81 4.91 -15.49 -9.08
CA ILE A 81 5.62 -14.24 -9.39
C ILE A 81 6.41 -14.41 -10.69
N GLN A 82 7.18 -15.49 -10.82
CA GLN A 82 7.96 -15.73 -12.02
C GLN A 82 7.08 -15.93 -13.26
N ALA A 83 6.01 -16.69 -13.14
CA ALA A 83 5.06 -16.91 -14.24
C ALA A 83 4.40 -15.58 -14.70
N TYR A 84 4.04 -14.72 -13.76
CA TYR A 84 3.50 -13.40 -14.09
C TYR A 84 4.58 -12.49 -14.70
N ALA A 85 5.82 -12.52 -14.22
CA ALA A 85 6.92 -11.75 -14.77
C ALA A 85 7.18 -12.13 -16.24
N ASP A 86 7.18 -13.44 -16.56
CA ASP A 86 7.34 -13.94 -17.91
C ASP A 86 6.18 -13.52 -18.84
N TRP A 87 4.96 -13.54 -18.33
CA TRP A 87 3.79 -13.07 -19.05
C TRP A 87 3.81 -11.54 -19.23
N LYS A 88 4.07 -10.78 -18.16
CA LYS A 88 4.17 -9.33 -18.16
C LYS A 88 5.14 -8.82 -19.22
N ARG A 89 6.30 -9.47 -19.36
CA ARG A 89 7.35 -9.07 -20.32
C ARG A 89 6.83 -9.05 -21.76
N ARG A 90 5.86 -9.89 -22.09
CA ARG A 90 5.28 -9.99 -23.43
C ARG A 90 4.00 -9.18 -23.61
N GLU A 91 3.13 -9.18 -22.60
CA GLU A 91 1.76 -8.73 -22.72
C GLU A 91 1.48 -7.37 -22.04
N SER A 92 2.32 -6.97 -21.08
CA SER A 92 2.17 -5.73 -20.31
C SER A 92 3.52 -5.24 -19.76
N PRO A 93 4.48 -4.89 -20.62
CA PRO A 93 5.83 -4.50 -20.20
C PRO A 93 5.85 -3.24 -19.32
N GLU A 94 4.83 -2.38 -19.44
CA GLU A 94 4.66 -1.16 -18.65
C GLU A 94 4.19 -1.41 -17.21
N THR A 95 3.58 -2.57 -16.90
CA THR A 95 3.21 -2.93 -15.53
C THR A 95 4.46 -3.01 -14.65
N THR A 96 4.45 -2.33 -13.52
CA THR A 96 5.51 -2.45 -12.51
C THR A 96 5.20 -3.60 -11.55
N LEU A 97 6.02 -4.66 -11.56
CA LEU A 97 5.90 -5.80 -10.65
C LEU A 97 6.86 -5.65 -9.48
N GLY A 98 6.38 -5.75 -8.27
CA GLY A 98 7.23 -5.68 -7.10
C GLY A 98 6.87 -6.63 -5.97
N ILE A 99 7.85 -6.96 -5.14
CA ILE A 99 7.65 -7.72 -3.91
C ILE A 99 7.87 -6.83 -2.70
N GLN A 100 7.10 -7.08 -1.66
CA GLN A 100 7.14 -6.32 -0.42
C GLN A 100 7.28 -7.25 0.77
N ARG A 101 8.15 -6.87 1.71
CA ARG A 101 8.31 -7.54 3.00
C ARG A 101 8.13 -6.53 4.14
N VAL A 102 7.33 -6.89 5.13
CA VAL A 102 7.33 -6.24 6.45
C VAL A 102 8.48 -6.82 7.26
N VAL A 103 9.38 -5.97 7.78
CA VAL A 103 10.58 -6.42 8.50
C VAL A 103 10.63 -5.82 9.89
N LYS A 104 11.13 -6.61 10.83
CA LYS A 104 11.37 -6.21 12.22
C LYS A 104 12.86 -6.22 12.57
N TRP A 105 13.64 -7.08 11.94
CA TRP A 105 15.05 -7.30 12.26
C TRP A 105 15.94 -7.17 11.02
N PRO A 106 17.18 -6.66 11.15
CA PRO A 106 18.13 -6.58 10.03
C PRO A 106 18.40 -7.93 9.35
N ASN A 107 18.46 -9.01 10.12
CA ASN A 107 18.67 -10.36 9.59
C ASN A 107 17.53 -10.81 8.67
N ASP A 108 16.29 -10.37 8.91
CA ASP A 108 15.14 -10.68 8.05
C ASP A 108 15.30 -10.03 6.67
N VAL A 109 15.94 -8.85 6.60
CA VAL A 109 16.24 -8.15 5.34
C VAL A 109 17.20 -8.98 4.49
N TYR A 110 18.31 -9.45 5.07
CA TYR A 110 19.28 -10.26 4.36
C TYR A 110 18.73 -11.63 3.94
N ALA A 111 18.02 -12.32 4.85
CA ALA A 111 17.42 -13.61 4.57
C ALA A 111 16.41 -13.50 3.40
N PHE A 112 15.53 -12.50 3.47
CA PHE A 112 14.55 -12.26 2.43
C PHE A 112 15.20 -11.90 1.09
N TYR A 113 16.16 -10.97 1.10
CA TYR A 113 16.86 -10.56 -0.12
C TYR A 113 17.59 -11.73 -0.77
N THR A 114 18.37 -12.48 -0.01
CA THR A 114 19.15 -13.61 -0.53
C THR A 114 18.26 -14.68 -1.17
N ALA A 115 17.09 -14.95 -0.57
CA ALA A 115 16.15 -15.95 -1.07
C ALA A 115 15.32 -15.48 -2.28
N ASN A 116 15.25 -14.18 -2.56
CA ASN A 116 14.31 -13.63 -3.55
C ASN A 116 14.94 -12.67 -4.57
N CYS A 117 16.24 -12.41 -4.49
CA CYS A 117 16.93 -11.49 -5.42
C CYS A 117 17.01 -12.02 -6.87
N ASP A 118 16.79 -13.33 -7.08
CA ASP A 118 16.74 -13.98 -8.37
C ASP A 118 15.39 -13.79 -9.09
N LEU A 119 14.34 -13.38 -8.38
CA LEU A 119 13.04 -13.12 -8.99
C LEU A 119 13.11 -11.94 -9.98
N ASP A 120 12.46 -12.09 -11.12
CA ASP A 120 12.37 -11.06 -12.15
C ASP A 120 11.28 -10.03 -11.79
N VAL A 121 11.63 -9.15 -10.85
CA VAL A 121 10.77 -8.08 -10.36
C VAL A 121 11.42 -6.72 -10.54
N ASP A 122 10.61 -5.68 -10.71
CA ASP A 122 11.10 -4.31 -10.93
C ASP A 122 11.54 -3.65 -9.62
N TYR A 123 10.99 -4.08 -8.47
CA TYR A 123 11.43 -3.59 -7.16
C TYR A 123 11.21 -4.58 -6.02
N ILE A 124 12.04 -4.43 -4.98
CA ILE A 124 11.98 -5.15 -3.70
C ILE A 124 11.87 -4.10 -2.60
N VAL A 125 10.74 -4.03 -1.89
CA VAL A 125 10.52 -2.99 -0.90
C VAL A 125 10.41 -3.55 0.51
N PHE A 126 11.16 -2.96 1.42
CA PHE A 126 11.11 -3.24 2.84
C PHE A 126 10.34 -2.15 3.58
N ARG A 127 9.36 -2.55 4.38
CA ARG A 127 8.48 -1.62 5.11
C ARG A 127 8.44 -1.92 6.59
N PRO A 128 8.13 -0.90 7.43
CA PRO A 128 7.90 -1.12 8.86
C PRO A 128 6.59 -1.86 9.11
N ILE A 129 6.46 -2.41 10.32
CA ILE A 129 5.21 -2.95 10.82
C ILE A 129 4.18 -1.81 10.89
N GLU A 130 2.96 -2.10 10.49
CA GLU A 130 1.79 -1.25 10.73
C GLU A 130 0.80 -2.01 11.60
N SER A 131 0.41 -1.41 12.69
CA SER A 131 -0.72 -1.87 13.50
C SER A 131 -2.03 -1.29 12.95
N THR A 132 -3.17 -1.75 13.47
CA THR A 132 -4.49 -1.17 13.19
C THR A 132 -4.60 0.31 13.58
N GLY A 133 -3.67 0.80 14.40
CA GLY A 133 -3.53 2.22 14.78
C GLY A 133 -2.53 3.01 13.93
N GLY A 134 -1.99 2.45 12.84
CA GLY A 134 -1.02 3.13 11.97
C GLY A 134 0.37 2.50 11.98
N ILE A 135 1.39 3.30 11.69
CA ILE A 135 2.78 2.83 11.68
C ILE A 135 3.18 2.46 13.11
N ALA A 136 3.85 1.32 13.25
CA ALA A 136 4.28 0.80 14.53
C ALA A 136 4.98 1.88 15.36
N TYR A 137 4.54 1.97 16.58
CA TYR A 137 5.21 2.80 17.57
C TYR A 137 6.62 2.27 17.84
N LEU A 138 7.46 3.13 18.37
CA LEU A 138 8.84 2.81 18.73
C LEU A 138 8.98 1.55 19.61
N ASP A 139 7.93 1.17 20.32
CA ASP A 139 7.86 -0.03 21.16
C ASP A 139 8.02 -1.35 20.38
N GLU A 140 7.64 -1.36 19.10
CA GLU A 140 7.82 -2.53 18.21
C GLU A 140 9.27 -2.67 17.73
N TYR A 141 10.04 -1.57 17.80
CA TYR A 141 11.42 -1.50 17.41
C TYR A 141 12.25 -0.99 18.58
N SER A 142 12.97 -1.86 19.28
CA SER A 142 13.87 -1.41 20.34
C SER A 142 14.97 -0.51 19.77
N GLY A 143 15.11 0.65 20.36
CA GLY A 143 16.00 1.79 20.19
C GLY A 143 17.09 1.86 19.11
N GLY A 144 17.89 0.83 18.88
CA GLY A 144 18.96 0.82 17.86
C GLY A 144 18.58 0.19 16.54
N HIS A 145 17.62 -0.72 16.55
CA HIS A 145 17.30 -1.58 15.41
C HIS A 145 16.73 -0.85 14.19
N ILE A 146 16.02 0.26 14.36
CA ILE A 146 15.49 1.04 13.23
C ILE A 146 16.62 1.58 12.36
N LYS A 147 17.64 2.18 12.98
CA LYS A 147 18.78 2.72 12.25
C LYS A 147 19.56 1.62 11.54
N GLU A 148 19.73 0.49 12.19
CA GLU A 148 20.40 -0.67 11.63
C GLU A 148 19.60 -1.27 10.47
N LEU A 149 18.26 -1.38 10.59
CA LEU A 149 17.38 -1.80 9.50
C LEU A 149 17.48 -0.87 8.29
N ILE A 150 17.36 0.43 8.52
CA ILE A 150 17.47 1.43 7.44
C ILE A 150 18.83 1.31 6.77
N TYR A 151 19.90 1.29 7.54
CA TYR A 151 21.26 1.13 7.03
C TYR A 151 21.43 -0.15 6.23
N THR A 152 20.89 -1.28 6.71
CA THR A 152 20.94 -2.57 6.01
C THR A 152 20.25 -2.51 4.65
N VAL A 153 19.07 -1.90 4.57
CA VAL A 153 18.34 -1.75 3.30
C VAL A 153 19.07 -0.82 2.36
N GLU A 154 19.64 0.29 2.87
CA GLU A 154 20.42 1.24 2.07
C GLU A 154 21.71 0.61 1.50
N GLU A 155 22.39 -0.23 2.27
CA GLU A 155 23.57 -0.96 1.79
C GLU A 155 23.21 -1.99 0.69
N LEU A 156 22.06 -2.63 0.80
CA LEU A 156 21.55 -3.49 -0.27
C LEU A 156 21.16 -2.68 -1.51
N ALA A 157 20.52 -1.53 -1.33
CA ALA A 157 20.10 -0.65 -2.42
C ALA A 157 21.29 -0.10 -3.25
N LYS A 158 22.47 0.02 -2.64
CA LYS A 158 23.72 0.37 -3.35
C LYS A 158 24.19 -0.75 -4.30
N LYS A 159 23.84 -2.00 -3.99
CA LYS A 159 24.24 -3.20 -4.75
C LYS A 159 23.19 -3.63 -5.78
N ASP A 160 21.93 -3.42 -5.46
CA ASP A 160 20.78 -3.77 -6.30
C ASP A 160 19.79 -2.59 -6.30
N SER A 161 19.73 -1.90 -7.43
CA SER A 161 18.89 -0.71 -7.61
C SER A 161 17.37 -0.99 -7.48
N ARG A 162 16.96 -2.26 -7.54
CA ARG A 162 15.56 -2.67 -7.28
C ARG A 162 15.17 -2.55 -5.82
N VAL A 163 16.14 -2.64 -4.90
CA VAL A 163 15.88 -2.54 -3.46
C VAL A 163 15.48 -1.12 -3.10
N LYS A 164 14.37 -0.99 -2.37
CA LYS A 164 13.80 0.30 -1.95
C LYS A 164 13.46 0.30 -0.47
N LEU A 165 13.80 1.39 0.18
CA LEU A 165 13.32 1.70 1.52
C LEU A 165 11.92 2.31 1.39
N ASN A 166 10.92 1.77 2.08
CA ASN A 166 9.60 2.36 2.09
C ASN A 166 9.62 3.70 2.87
N PHE A 167 9.01 4.74 2.30
CA PHE A 167 8.97 6.08 2.92
C PHE A 167 8.38 6.09 4.34
N LYS A 168 7.59 5.10 4.71
CA LYS A 168 6.98 4.97 6.04
C LYS A 168 8.01 4.84 7.17
N TRP A 169 9.24 4.44 6.87
CA TRP A 169 10.32 4.47 7.84
C TRP A 169 10.59 5.86 8.39
N ASN A 170 10.38 6.91 7.57
CA ASN A 170 10.54 8.30 7.97
C ASN A 170 9.39 8.82 8.83
N LEU A 171 8.31 8.05 8.95
CA LEU A 171 7.14 8.44 9.73
C LEU A 171 7.13 7.84 11.15
N ILE A 172 8.10 6.98 11.47
CA ILE A 172 8.23 6.39 12.81
C ILE A 172 8.56 7.51 13.80
N GLY A 173 7.72 7.67 14.83
CA GLY A 173 7.84 8.73 15.83
C GLY A 173 7.20 10.07 15.45
N GLU A 174 6.69 10.23 14.21
CA GLU A 174 5.88 11.39 13.84
C GLU A 174 4.53 11.33 14.55
N GLN A 175 4.01 12.49 14.93
CA GLN A 175 2.65 12.65 15.46
C GLN A 175 1.81 13.45 14.49
N GLU A 176 0.67 12.90 14.09
CA GLU A 176 -0.33 13.61 13.32
C GLU A 176 -1.46 14.05 14.25
N ARG A 177 -1.98 15.25 14.06
CA ARG A 177 -3.06 15.78 14.88
C ARG A 177 -4.34 16.05 14.10
N THR A 178 -4.20 16.21 12.78
CA THR A 178 -5.32 16.55 11.91
C THR A 178 -5.07 15.98 10.53
N CYS A 179 -6.06 15.34 9.94
CA CYS A 179 -5.97 14.81 8.59
C CYS A 179 -6.94 15.55 7.66
N THR A 180 -6.41 16.41 6.81
CA THR A 180 -7.18 17.09 5.75
C THR A 180 -7.01 16.39 4.39
N ALA A 181 -5.86 15.79 4.13
CA ALA A 181 -5.55 15.13 2.85
C ALA A 181 -6.40 13.87 2.60
N GLN A 182 -7.08 13.34 3.60
CA GLN A 182 -8.01 12.22 3.44
C GLN A 182 -9.19 12.59 2.51
N TRP A 183 -9.44 13.87 2.31
CA TRP A 183 -10.43 14.35 1.34
C TRP A 183 -10.16 13.84 -0.09
N ALA A 184 -8.91 13.73 -0.49
CA ALA A 184 -8.49 13.28 -1.82
C ALA A 184 -8.61 11.76 -2.06
N GLN A 185 -9.11 10.99 -1.09
CA GLN A 185 -9.17 9.53 -1.21
C GLN A 185 -10.49 9.02 -0.66
N ILE A 186 -11.03 7.98 -1.31
CA ILE A 186 -12.18 7.21 -0.84
C ILE A 186 -11.72 5.77 -0.62
N ALA A 187 -12.09 5.20 0.52
CA ALA A 187 -11.93 3.78 0.78
C ALA A 187 -13.31 3.11 0.78
N VAL A 188 -13.43 2.02 0.04
CA VAL A 188 -14.69 1.28 -0.12
C VAL A 188 -14.43 -0.17 0.24
N ASN A 189 -15.31 -0.76 1.04
CA ASN A 189 -15.24 -2.18 1.35
C ASN A 189 -16.04 -3.04 0.36
N GLU A 190 -16.00 -4.36 0.55
CA GLU A 190 -16.66 -5.36 -0.30
C GLU A 190 -18.19 -5.28 -0.32
N HIS A 191 -18.78 -4.54 0.61
CA HIS A 191 -20.21 -4.28 0.67
C HIS A 191 -20.62 -2.95 0.03
N GLY A 192 -19.69 -2.24 -0.59
CA GLY A 192 -19.93 -0.91 -1.17
C GLY A 192 -20.02 0.21 -0.12
N GLN A 193 -19.71 -0.09 1.15
CA GLN A 193 -19.71 0.91 2.20
C GLN A 193 -18.47 1.80 2.08
N VAL A 194 -18.68 3.11 2.18
CA VAL A 194 -17.62 4.11 2.13
C VAL A 194 -17.11 4.37 3.53
N MET A 195 -15.82 4.19 3.70
CA MET A 195 -15.10 4.51 4.92
C MET A 195 -14.44 5.89 4.78
N TYR A 196 -14.40 6.66 5.85
CA TYR A 196 -13.67 7.92 5.83
C TYR A 196 -12.18 7.71 5.53
N CYS A 197 -11.58 6.66 6.09
CA CYS A 197 -10.17 6.35 5.94
C CYS A 197 -9.91 4.84 5.98
N CYS A 198 -8.98 4.36 5.16
CA CYS A 198 -8.57 2.94 5.17
C CYS A 198 -7.89 2.50 6.49
N HIS A 199 -7.38 3.44 7.30
CA HIS A 199 -6.85 3.16 8.64
C HIS A 199 -7.93 3.17 9.74
N LYS A 200 -9.15 3.54 9.36
CA LYS A 200 -10.32 3.56 10.25
C LYS A 200 -11.48 2.78 9.60
N PRO A 201 -11.30 1.48 9.39
CA PRO A 201 -12.23 0.66 8.58
C PRO A 201 -13.61 0.49 9.19
N TYR A 202 -13.78 0.82 10.47
CA TYR A 202 -15.05 0.74 11.18
C TYR A 202 -15.85 2.05 11.14
N GLU A 203 -15.23 3.15 10.69
CA GLU A 203 -15.88 4.45 10.56
C GLU A 203 -16.52 4.57 9.17
N ILE A 204 -17.70 3.95 9.01
CA ILE A 204 -18.48 3.98 7.78
C ILE A 204 -19.25 5.30 7.74
N ILE A 205 -19.14 6.02 6.62
CA ILE A 205 -19.77 7.33 6.43
C ILE A 205 -20.94 7.29 5.43
N GLY A 206 -21.06 6.24 4.61
CA GLY A 206 -22.10 6.10 3.61
C GLY A 206 -21.90 4.89 2.71
N HIS A 207 -22.54 4.91 1.56
CA HIS A 207 -22.44 3.87 0.54
C HIS A 207 -22.11 4.47 -0.83
N VAL A 208 -21.42 3.76 -1.71
CA VAL A 208 -21.03 4.25 -3.06
C VAL A 208 -22.22 4.62 -3.94
N MET A 209 -23.42 4.11 -3.61
CA MET A 209 -24.66 4.43 -4.33
C MET A 209 -25.37 5.68 -3.80
N ASP A 210 -24.90 6.27 -2.72
CA ASP A 210 -25.47 7.51 -2.19
C ASP A 210 -25.12 8.67 -3.15
N ARG A 211 -26.15 9.41 -3.60
CA ARG A 211 -25.97 10.49 -4.60
C ARG A 211 -25.17 11.68 -4.05
N ASP A 212 -25.18 11.86 -2.74
CA ASP A 212 -24.56 12.94 -2.00
C ASP A 212 -23.28 12.49 -1.26
N ILE A 213 -22.66 11.39 -1.68
CA ILE A 213 -21.52 10.80 -0.96
C ILE A 213 -20.36 11.78 -0.77
N LEU A 214 -20.12 12.72 -1.69
CA LEU A 214 -19.09 13.73 -1.53
C LEU A 214 -19.45 14.75 -0.45
N GLU A 215 -20.73 15.15 -0.35
CA GLU A 215 -21.22 16.05 0.70
C GLU A 215 -21.16 15.36 2.08
N ILE A 216 -21.56 14.08 2.13
CA ILE A 216 -21.44 13.25 3.33
C ILE A 216 -19.98 13.18 3.77
N LYS A 217 -19.04 12.97 2.84
CA LYS A 217 -17.62 12.92 3.15
C LYS A 217 -17.07 14.26 3.65
N GLU A 218 -17.46 15.36 3.03
CA GLU A 218 -17.06 16.70 3.47
C GLU A 218 -17.58 17.03 4.87
N LYS A 219 -18.81 16.64 5.18
CA LYS A 219 -19.37 16.78 6.52
C LYS A 219 -18.64 15.92 7.54
N ALA A 220 -18.33 14.67 7.19
CA ALA A 220 -17.56 13.77 8.05
C ALA A 220 -16.14 14.28 8.31
N ARG A 221 -15.55 15.07 7.40
CA ARG A 221 -14.24 15.67 7.56
C ARG A 221 -14.12 16.55 8.79
N THR A 222 -15.15 17.32 9.12
CA THR A 222 -15.16 18.21 10.31
C THR A 222 -15.14 17.41 11.61
N ASP A 223 -15.79 16.26 11.62
CA ASP A 223 -15.95 15.44 12.83
C ASP A 223 -14.78 14.46 13.01
N MET A 224 -14.22 13.97 11.91
CA MET A 224 -13.20 12.89 11.86
C MET A 224 -11.79 13.36 11.56
N ALA A 225 -11.57 14.67 11.39
CA ALA A 225 -10.26 15.22 11.05
C ALA A 225 -9.20 15.01 12.13
N ARG A 226 -9.58 14.71 13.37
CA ARG A 226 -8.63 14.35 14.43
C ARG A 226 -8.05 12.99 14.16
N CYS A 227 -6.76 12.98 13.85
CA CYS A 227 -6.01 11.77 13.61
C CYS A 227 -4.63 11.88 14.23
N ASP A 228 -4.29 10.93 15.07
CA ASP A 228 -2.99 10.79 15.72
C ASP A 228 -2.10 9.73 15.05
N ILE A 229 -2.55 9.21 13.91
CA ILE A 229 -1.91 8.12 13.19
C ILE A 229 -1.01 8.67 12.08
N PRO A 230 0.32 8.63 12.21
CA PRO A 230 1.20 8.93 11.09
C PRO A 230 1.05 7.86 10.01
N CYS A 231 0.79 8.29 8.78
CA CYS A 231 0.56 7.39 7.66
C CYS A 231 0.98 8.02 6.33
N ARG A 232 0.68 7.33 5.22
CA ARG A 232 0.96 7.85 3.87
C ARG A 232 0.39 9.24 3.58
N MET A 233 -0.61 9.68 4.34
CA MET A 233 -1.23 11.00 4.19
C MET A 233 -0.49 12.10 4.96
N THR A 234 0.51 11.78 5.77
CA THR A 234 1.27 12.77 6.55
C THR A 234 1.93 13.83 5.67
N ALA A 235 2.58 13.41 4.56
CA ALA A 235 3.20 14.37 3.65
C ALA A 235 2.15 15.23 2.89
N PRO A 236 1.09 14.65 2.29
CA PRO A 236 -0.03 15.41 1.77
C PRO A 236 -0.67 16.36 2.80
N ASN A 237 -0.85 15.94 4.06
CA ASN A 237 -1.38 16.80 5.11
C ASN A 237 -0.47 18.01 5.39
N LYS A 238 0.84 17.79 5.49
CA LYS A 238 1.82 18.87 5.66
C LYS A 238 1.75 19.86 4.49
N PHE A 239 1.64 19.37 3.27
CA PHE A 239 1.49 20.19 2.07
C PHE A 239 0.17 20.99 2.08
N MET A 240 -0.96 20.34 2.38
CA MET A 240 -2.26 21.02 2.46
C MET A 240 -2.27 22.09 3.55
N ALA A 241 -1.71 21.81 4.72
CA ALA A 241 -1.61 22.77 5.80
C ALA A 241 -0.73 23.99 5.43
N GLN A 242 0.31 23.77 4.63
CA GLN A 242 1.14 24.85 4.09
C GLN A 242 0.34 25.69 3.11
N MET A 243 -0.36 25.08 2.17
CA MET A 243 -1.22 25.78 1.20
C MET A 243 -2.32 26.59 1.88
N GLU A 244 -2.98 26.07 2.91
CA GLU A 244 -3.97 26.81 3.69
C GLU A 244 -3.36 28.03 4.38
N LYS A 245 -2.12 27.91 4.85
CA LYS A 245 -1.39 28.99 5.49
C LYS A 245 -0.99 30.10 4.52
N GLU A 246 -0.53 29.72 3.33
CA GLU A 246 -0.14 30.65 2.25
C GLU A 246 -1.35 31.30 1.61
N ARG A 247 -2.53 30.62 1.58
CA ARG A 247 -3.76 31.14 0.99
C ARG A 247 -4.27 32.41 1.69
N LYS A 248 -3.91 32.63 2.93
CA LYS A 248 -4.26 33.88 3.64
C LYS A 248 -3.54 35.09 3.08
N ASP A 249 -2.39 34.90 2.46
CA ASP A 249 -1.60 35.98 1.88
C ASP A 249 -1.96 36.26 0.42
N GLN A 250 -2.59 35.31 -0.27
CA GLN A 250 -2.97 35.44 -1.69
C GLN A 250 -4.14 36.42 -1.95
N TYR A 251 -4.89 36.81 -0.93
CA TYR A 251 -5.93 37.83 -1.08
C TYR A 251 -5.38 39.27 -1.16
N PHE A 252 -4.08 39.44 -1.00
CA PHE A 252 -3.40 40.72 -0.91
C PHE A 252 -2.30 40.94 -1.95
N ILE A 253 -2.19 40.04 -2.93
CA ILE A 253 -1.23 40.16 -4.07
C ILE A 253 -1.98 40.56 -5.33
#